data_4eda18cf97a926c431a840882a0eb7fc
#
_entry.id   4eda18cf97a926c431a840882a0eb7fc
#
_cell.length_a   1.000
_cell.length_b   1.000
_cell.length_c   1.000
_cell.angle_alpha   90.00
_cell.angle_beta   90.00
_cell.angle_gamma   90.00
#
_symmetry.space_group_name_H-M   'P 1'
#
loop_
_entity.id
_entity.type
_entity.pdbx_description
1 polymer ?
#
loop_
_entity_poly.entity_id
_entity_poly.type
_entity_poly.pdbx_seq_one_letter_code
_entity_poly.pdbx_strand_id
1 'polypeptide(L)'
;MEYRYKIGDIVAVRSDLTRKKCYYMHSGPRSGWEPGTMSSMEKHRGEVHTVVGYNYGYYRIDEPENLCWSDDMFEPIQNECVCQSLL
;
A
#
# COMPACT_ATOMS: atom_id res chain seq x y z
N MET A 1 -10.66 -1.88 14.60
CA MET A 1 -10.80 -2.30 13.21
C MET A 1 -9.50 -2.91 12.71
N GLU A 2 -9.57 -4.05 12.07
CA GLU A 2 -8.37 -4.75 11.65
C GLU A 2 -7.81 -4.17 10.35
N TYR A 3 -6.49 -4.27 10.21
CA TYR A 3 -5.83 -3.87 8.99
C TYR A 3 -6.15 -4.85 7.86
N ARG A 4 -6.29 -4.31 6.65
CA ARG A 4 -6.51 -5.13 5.45
C ARG A 4 -5.27 -5.96 5.13
N TYR A 5 -4.10 -5.38 5.30
CA TYR A 5 -2.82 -6.06 5.05
C TYR A 5 -2.12 -6.29 6.37
N LYS A 6 -1.42 -7.41 6.47
CA LYS A 6 -0.71 -7.79 7.69
C LYS A 6 0.78 -7.73 7.44
N ILE A 7 1.54 -7.65 8.51
CA ILE A 7 3.00 -7.69 8.40
C ILE A 7 3.39 -8.97 7.70
N GLY A 8 4.23 -8.83 6.67
CA GLY A 8 4.63 -9.93 5.82
C GLY A 8 3.88 -10.03 4.52
N ASP A 9 2.74 -9.34 4.39
CA ASP A 9 2.00 -9.34 3.14
C ASP A 9 2.76 -8.58 2.08
N ILE A 10 2.62 -9.05 0.84
CA ILE A 10 3.26 -8.41 -0.31
C ILE A 10 2.22 -7.59 -1.03
N VAL A 11 2.56 -6.33 -1.28
CA VAL A 11 1.66 -5.37 -1.92
C VAL A 11 2.38 -4.70 -3.07
N ALA A 12 1.61 -4.22 -4.02
CA ALA A 12 2.14 -3.41 -5.12
C ALA A 12 1.65 -1.98 -4.95
N VAL A 13 2.55 -1.02 -5.11
CA VAL A 13 2.17 0.39 -5.11
C VAL A 13 1.41 0.67 -6.41
N ARG A 14 0.28 1.35 -6.30
CA ARG A 14 -0.56 1.63 -7.47
C ARG A 14 0.28 2.29 -8.56
N SER A 15 0.10 1.82 -9.78
CA SER A 15 0.81 2.40 -10.91
C SER A 15 0.29 3.79 -11.27
N ASP A 16 -0.92 4.12 -10.81
CA ASP A 16 -1.52 5.43 -11.06
C ASP A 16 -1.50 6.34 -9.83
N LEU A 17 -0.64 6.05 -8.86
CA LEU A 17 -0.53 6.86 -7.65
C LEU A 17 -0.14 8.29 -8.01
N THR A 18 -0.82 9.26 -7.43
CA THR A 18 -0.54 10.67 -7.74
C THR A 18 -0.84 11.54 -6.52
N ARG A 19 -0.05 12.60 -6.35
CA ARG A 19 -0.29 13.59 -5.29
C ARG A 19 -1.60 14.34 -5.46
N LYS A 20 -2.20 14.25 -6.64
CA LYS A 20 -3.41 15.02 -6.96
C LYS A 20 -4.67 14.36 -6.44
N LYS A 21 -4.56 13.15 -5.87
CA LYS A 21 -5.69 12.43 -5.32
C LYS A 21 -5.45 12.11 -3.87
N CYS A 22 -6.54 11.87 -3.15
CA CYS A 22 -6.48 11.44 -1.75
C CYS A 22 -6.69 9.95 -1.69
N TYR A 23 -5.88 9.28 -0.88
CA TYR A 23 -5.95 7.83 -0.70
C TYR A 23 -6.15 7.56 0.77
N TYR A 24 -7.39 7.25 1.13
CA TYR A 24 -7.78 7.10 2.52
C TYR A 24 -7.55 5.69 3.01
N MET A 25 -7.29 5.58 4.31
CA MET A 25 -7.30 4.28 4.97
C MET A 25 -8.70 3.72 4.98
N HIS A 26 -8.82 2.45 4.66
CA HIS A 26 -10.09 1.73 4.69
C HIS A 26 -10.10 0.65 5.76
N SER A 27 -9.07 0.60 6.58
CA SER A 27 -8.91 -0.42 7.61
C SER A 27 -8.02 0.12 8.72
N GLY A 28 -8.00 -0.60 9.84
CA GLY A 28 -7.16 -0.23 10.95
C GLY A 28 -7.67 0.96 11.73
N PRO A 29 -6.89 1.44 12.71
CA PRO A 29 -7.33 2.51 13.61
C PRO A 29 -7.44 3.88 12.92
N ARG A 30 -6.84 4.03 11.75
CA ARG A 30 -6.92 5.29 11.00
C ARG A 30 -7.90 5.22 9.83
N SER A 31 -8.84 4.29 9.89
CA SER A 31 -9.87 4.19 8.84
C SER A 31 -10.56 5.54 8.66
N GLY A 32 -10.62 6.01 7.42
CA GLY A 32 -11.20 7.33 7.11
C GLY A 32 -10.21 8.48 7.10
N TRP A 33 -8.96 8.23 7.48
CA TRP A 33 -7.91 9.24 7.47
C TRP A 33 -6.99 8.99 6.28
N GLU A 34 -6.22 10.00 5.92
CA GLU A 34 -5.19 9.84 4.89
C GLU A 34 -3.84 10.31 5.43
N PRO A 35 -2.76 9.63 5.02
CA PRO A 35 -1.42 10.06 5.45
C PRO A 35 -0.85 11.18 4.61
N GLY A 36 -1.51 11.53 3.49
CA GLY A 36 -0.96 12.47 2.53
C GLY A 36 -0.06 11.77 1.53
N THR A 37 -0.26 12.07 0.25
CA THR A 37 0.56 11.49 -0.82
C THR A 37 1.70 12.45 -1.13
N MET A 38 2.92 11.95 -1.09
CA MET A 38 4.11 12.76 -1.30
C MET A 38 4.76 12.39 -2.63
N SER A 39 5.55 13.34 -3.17
CA SER A 39 6.24 13.07 -4.42
C SER A 39 7.18 11.88 -4.32
N SER A 40 7.76 11.67 -3.14
CA SER A 40 8.63 10.51 -2.93
C SER A 40 7.87 9.20 -3.05
N MET A 41 6.57 9.21 -2.77
CA MET A 41 5.75 8.02 -2.95
C MET A 41 5.50 7.73 -4.41
N GLU A 42 5.37 8.76 -5.22
CA GLU A 42 5.12 8.59 -6.66
C GLU A 42 6.27 7.86 -7.34
N LYS A 43 7.48 7.97 -6.80
CA LYS A 43 8.63 7.28 -7.37
C LYS A 43 8.51 5.76 -7.26
N HIS A 44 7.67 5.28 -6.37
CA HIS A 44 7.54 3.84 -6.13
C HIS A 44 6.38 3.22 -6.91
N ARG A 45 5.77 3.95 -7.82
CA ARG A 45 4.67 3.44 -8.61
C ARG A 45 5.02 2.09 -9.24
N GLY A 46 4.13 1.13 -9.09
CA GLY A 46 4.29 -0.18 -9.69
C GLY A 46 5.27 -1.09 -8.99
N GLU A 47 5.95 -0.61 -7.97
CA GLU A 47 6.90 -1.43 -7.24
C GLU A 47 6.18 -2.39 -6.31
N VAL A 48 6.82 -3.54 -6.07
CA VAL A 48 6.32 -4.55 -5.15
C VAL A 48 7.11 -4.44 -3.86
N HIS A 49 6.39 -4.40 -2.75
CA HIS A 49 7.00 -4.25 -1.43
C HIS A 49 6.32 -5.15 -0.43
N THR A 50 6.96 -5.31 0.71
CA THR A 50 6.44 -6.11 1.82
C THR A 50 6.00 -5.18 2.94
N VAL A 51 4.84 -5.46 3.53
CA VAL A 51 4.40 -4.72 4.72
C VAL A 51 5.28 -5.15 5.88
N VAL A 52 6.00 -4.20 6.47
CA VAL A 52 6.94 -4.50 7.55
C VAL A 52 6.45 -4.00 8.90
N GLY A 53 5.40 -3.21 8.94
CA GLY A 53 4.87 -2.71 10.19
C GLY A 53 3.80 -1.66 9.98
N TYR A 54 3.53 -0.95 11.05
CA TYR A 54 2.56 0.14 11.04
C TYR A 54 3.20 1.35 11.70
N ASN A 55 2.85 2.54 11.21
CA ASN A 55 3.44 3.78 11.68
C ASN A 55 2.32 4.80 11.81
N TYR A 56 2.07 5.25 13.04
CA TYR A 56 0.96 6.19 13.32
C TYR A 56 -0.39 5.67 12.83
N GLY A 57 -0.55 4.34 12.80
CA GLY A 57 -1.80 3.73 12.33
C GLY A 57 -1.84 3.49 10.84
N TYR A 58 -0.87 3.98 10.08
CA TYR A 58 -0.75 3.74 8.64
C TYR A 58 0.21 2.60 8.38
N TYR A 59 0.24 2.12 7.14
CA TYR A 59 1.13 1.04 6.75
C TYR A 59 2.55 1.53 6.57
N ARG A 60 3.48 0.66 6.90
CA ARG A 60 4.88 0.87 6.64
C ARG A 60 5.36 -0.30 5.79
N ILE A 61 6.06 0.00 4.69
CA ILE A 61 6.58 -1.03 3.80
C ILE A 61 8.10 -0.91 3.76
N ASP A 62 8.75 -1.83 3.08
CA ASP A 62 10.21 -1.96 3.10
C ASP A 62 10.91 -0.98 2.16
N GLU A 63 10.39 0.22 2.01
CA GLU A 63 11.07 1.26 1.25
C GLU A 63 11.96 2.08 2.21
N PRO A 64 12.99 2.74 1.67
CA PRO A 64 14.02 3.32 2.53
C PRO A 64 13.63 4.59 3.27
N GLU A 65 12.55 5.24 2.89
CA GLU A 65 12.19 6.55 3.44
C GLU A 65 11.23 6.49 4.60
N ASN A 66 10.77 5.29 4.96
CA ASN A 66 9.86 5.08 6.10
C ASN A 66 8.59 5.92 6.00
N LEU A 67 8.01 5.97 4.82
CA LEU A 67 6.80 6.75 4.59
C LEU A 67 5.59 6.05 5.18
N CYS A 68 4.54 6.83 5.40
CA CYS A 68 3.25 6.31 5.86
C CYS A 68 2.37 6.07 4.64
N TRP A 69 1.80 4.88 4.53
CA TRP A 69 1.02 4.47 3.37
C TRP A 69 -0.39 4.12 3.80
N SER A 70 -1.35 4.41 2.95
CA SER A 70 -2.72 3.93 3.17
C SER A 70 -2.95 2.67 2.33
N ASP A 71 -3.94 1.88 2.72
CA ASP A 71 -4.23 0.67 1.96
C ASP A 71 -4.77 0.99 0.57
N ASP A 72 -5.32 2.19 0.38
CA ASP A 72 -5.81 2.60 -0.93
C ASP A 72 -4.67 2.93 -1.89
N MET A 73 -3.46 3.09 -1.38
CA MET A 73 -2.28 3.32 -2.22
C MET A 73 -1.72 2.05 -2.80
N PHE A 74 -2.23 0.90 -2.38
CA PHE A 74 -1.76 -0.40 -2.83
C PHE A 74 -2.79 -1.06 -3.71
N GLU A 75 -2.31 -1.95 -4.57
CA GLU A 75 -3.18 -2.85 -5.32
C GLU A 75 -2.72 -4.27 -5.07
N PRO A 76 -3.63 -5.25 -5.16
CA PRO A 76 -3.26 -6.64 -4.93
C PRO A 76 -2.31 -7.14 -6.00
N ILE A 77 -1.43 -8.07 -5.59
CA ILE A 77 -0.58 -8.76 -6.54
C ILE A 77 -1.45 -9.72 -7.33
N GLN A 78 -1.31 -9.71 -8.64
CA GLN A 78 -2.15 -10.50 -9.54
C GLN A 78 -1.52 -11.85 -9.87
N ASN A 79 -0.89 -12.46 -8.90
CA ASN A 79 -0.19 -13.73 -9.13
C ASN A 79 -1.14 -14.86 -9.46
N GLU A 80 -2.33 -14.79 -8.92
CA GLU A 80 -3.31 -15.85 -9.14
C GLU A 80 -3.69 -15.96 -10.60
N CYS A 81 -3.53 -14.91 -11.36
CA CYS A 81 -3.79 -14.98 -12.79
C CYS A 81 -2.86 -15.94 -13.49
N VAL A 82 -1.65 -16.02 -13.01
CA VAL A 82 -0.67 -16.93 -13.57
C VAL A 82 -1.09 -18.36 -13.33
N CYS A 83 -1.57 -18.65 -12.13
CA CYS A 83 -2.03 -19.98 -11.81
C CYS A 83 -3.15 -20.43 -12.71
N GLN A 84 -4.04 -19.55 -13.03
CA GLN A 84 -5.16 -19.88 -13.87
C GLN A 84 -4.74 -20.22 -15.28
N SER A 85 -3.70 -19.58 -15.75
CA SER A 85 -3.23 -19.82 -17.10
C SER A 85 -2.64 -21.19 -17.28
N LEU A 86 -2.40 -21.90 -16.21
CA LEU A 86 -1.87 -23.26 -16.29
C LEU A 86 -2.95 -24.26 -16.64
N LEU A 87 -4.15 -23.87 -16.55
CA LEU A 87 -5.26 -24.75 -16.88
C LEU A 87 -5.51 -24.74 -18.38
#